data_e2ab41448935b8c3da36c886f591f16d
#
_entry.id   e2ab41448935b8c3da36c886f591f16d
#
_cell.length_a   1.000
_cell.length_b   1.000
_cell.length_c   1.000
_cell.angle_alpha   90.00
_cell.angle_beta   90.00
_cell.angle_gamma   90.00
#
_symmetry.space_group_name_H-M   'P 1'
#
loop_
_entity.id
_entity.type
_entity.pdbx_description
1 polymer ?
#
loop_
_entity_poly.entity_id
_entity_poly.type
_entity_poly.pdbx_seq_one_letter_code
_entity_poly.pdbx_strand_id
1 'polypeptide(L)'
;MNKLLHIYLRVSTETQITDGFGLENQRDLGHKVSERMGLKPIIYDEGHSSSHLDTIDHRPKLRELLLKIEDGEVDNLWVYSMDRLSRNDVVSFQIRQTLKKNKVRLYVGNSNDYNLDNPNDKLMFTIMEGFSEFDNSIRTERLRRGRLEKVRNGGWRGGPPPYGYENIGGYLKPHKVEKRWVKKIYNEYSKGSTTYQIKNLLMKNGILS
;
A
#
# COMPACT_ATOMS: atom_id res chain seq x y z
N MET A 1 -9.71 20.35 28.38
CA MET A 1 -8.80 19.62 27.53
C MET A 1 -8.97 18.13 27.79
N ASN A 2 -9.35 17.39 26.80
CA ASN A 2 -9.52 15.92 26.90
C ASN A 2 -8.13 15.30 27.18
N LYS A 3 -7.97 14.57 28.29
CA LYS A 3 -6.70 13.88 28.62
C LYS A 3 -6.52 12.59 27.82
N LEU A 4 -6.87 12.62 26.53
CA LEU A 4 -6.87 11.47 25.64
C LEU A 4 -5.83 11.66 24.52
N LEU A 5 -5.11 10.59 24.17
CA LEU A 5 -4.30 10.48 22.98
C LEU A 5 -4.93 9.45 22.06
N HIS A 6 -5.42 9.89 20.92
CA HIS A 6 -5.96 9.01 19.89
C HIS A 6 -4.79 8.47 19.08
N ILE A 7 -4.64 7.15 19.04
CA ILE A 7 -3.53 6.44 18.42
C ILE A 7 -4.06 5.70 17.18
N TYR A 8 -3.59 6.10 15.99
CA TYR A 8 -3.96 5.43 14.76
C TYR A 8 -2.86 4.49 14.29
N LEU A 9 -3.22 3.22 14.06
CA LEU A 9 -2.31 2.14 13.69
C LEU A 9 -2.69 1.57 12.32
N ARG A 10 -1.68 1.34 11.46
CA ARG A 10 -1.87 0.72 10.15
C ARG A 10 -0.59 0.07 9.64
N VAL A 11 -0.71 -1.06 8.95
CA VAL A 11 0.36 -1.67 8.16
C VAL A 11 -0.06 -1.81 6.70
N SER A 12 0.91 -1.83 5.77
CA SER A 12 0.65 -1.82 4.33
C SER A 12 0.65 -3.19 3.67
N THR A 13 1.21 -4.23 4.33
CA THR A 13 1.29 -5.60 3.82
C THR A 13 1.30 -6.61 4.97
N GLU A 14 0.75 -7.81 4.74
CA GLU A 14 0.81 -8.92 5.70
C GLU A 14 2.26 -9.30 6.10
N THR A 15 3.22 -9.15 5.21
CA THR A 15 4.64 -9.41 5.46
C THR A 15 5.25 -8.47 6.50
N GLN A 16 4.70 -7.26 6.70
CA GLN A 16 5.15 -6.35 7.77
C GLN A 16 4.67 -6.78 9.16
N ILE A 17 3.72 -7.71 9.24
CA ILE A 17 3.29 -8.33 10.50
C ILE A 17 4.37 -9.32 10.98
N THR A 18 5.05 -10.01 10.07
CA THR A 18 6.06 -11.03 10.38
C THR A 18 7.45 -10.48 10.70
N ASP A 19 7.79 -9.29 10.21
CA ASP A 19 9.15 -8.71 10.33
C ASP A 19 9.35 -7.82 11.56
N GLY A 20 8.48 -7.88 12.59
CA GLY A 20 8.65 -7.14 13.85
C GLY A 20 8.43 -5.63 13.79
N PHE A 21 8.17 -5.06 12.61
CA PHE A 21 7.75 -3.66 12.41
C PHE A 21 6.22 -3.52 12.32
N GLY A 22 5.52 -4.51 12.89
CA GLY A 22 4.10 -4.67 12.83
C GLY A 22 3.31 -3.71 13.71
N LEU A 23 2.01 -3.97 13.79
CA LEU A 23 1.06 -3.20 14.60
C LEU A 23 1.44 -3.16 16.08
N GLU A 24 2.05 -4.25 16.63
CA GLU A 24 2.49 -4.30 18.03
C GLU A 24 3.53 -3.25 18.35
N ASN A 25 4.58 -3.11 17.54
CA ASN A 25 5.60 -2.09 17.75
C ASN A 25 5.03 -0.66 17.66
N GLN A 26 4.08 -0.42 16.76
CA GLN A 26 3.39 0.86 16.67
C GLN A 26 2.55 1.10 17.95
N ARG A 27 1.85 0.07 18.41
CA ARG A 27 1.04 0.11 19.62
C ARG A 27 1.88 0.42 20.86
N ASP A 28 2.98 -0.32 21.04
CA ASP A 28 3.90 -0.14 22.16
C ASP A 28 4.51 1.27 22.19
N LEU A 29 4.92 1.76 21.01
CA LEU A 29 5.46 3.11 20.91
C LEU A 29 4.39 4.17 21.23
N GLY A 30 3.17 4.00 20.71
CA GLY A 30 2.05 4.88 21.01
C GLY A 30 1.69 4.91 22.50
N HIS A 31 1.72 3.76 23.17
CA HIS A 31 1.54 3.67 24.63
C HIS A 31 2.64 4.41 25.38
N LYS A 32 3.93 4.20 25.05
CA LYS A 32 5.06 4.92 25.65
C LYS A 32 4.94 6.42 25.49
N VAL A 33 4.47 6.87 24.32
CA VAL A 33 4.23 8.31 24.09
C VAL A 33 3.08 8.81 24.95
N SER A 34 1.97 8.04 25.05
CA SER A 34 0.84 8.44 25.89
C SER A 34 1.19 8.53 27.38
N GLU A 35 1.98 7.58 27.89
CA GLU A 35 2.49 7.60 29.27
C GLU A 35 3.39 8.83 29.53
N ARG A 36 4.34 9.09 28.63
CA ARG A 36 5.24 10.27 28.70
C ARG A 36 4.46 11.59 28.74
N MET A 37 3.34 11.63 28.02
CA MET A 37 2.47 12.82 27.95
C MET A 37 1.44 12.89 29.09
N GLY A 38 1.28 11.84 29.89
CA GLY A 38 0.23 11.75 30.91
C GLY A 38 -1.19 11.71 30.31
N LEU A 39 -1.34 11.21 29.10
CA LEU A 39 -2.61 11.06 28.38
C LEU A 39 -3.07 9.61 28.37
N LYS A 40 -4.39 9.38 28.36
CA LYS A 40 -4.96 8.03 28.22
C LYS A 40 -5.05 7.64 26.72
N PRO A 41 -4.54 6.47 26.30
CA PRO A 41 -4.58 6.06 24.90
C PRO A 41 -5.97 5.58 24.48
N ILE A 42 -6.40 5.95 23.29
CA ILE A 42 -7.53 5.36 22.55
C ILE A 42 -6.99 4.87 21.21
N ILE A 43 -7.13 3.59 20.93
CA ILE A 43 -6.52 2.94 19.78
C ILE A 43 -7.53 2.78 18.65
N TYR A 44 -7.12 3.21 17.43
CA TYR A 44 -7.78 2.98 16.16
C TYR A 44 -6.90 2.05 15.33
N ASP A 45 -7.17 0.76 15.45
CA ASP A 45 -6.41 -0.28 14.75
C ASP A 45 -7.08 -0.57 13.40
N GLU A 46 -6.49 -0.05 12.31
CA GLU A 46 -6.95 -0.31 10.94
C GLU A 46 -6.50 -1.68 10.44
N GLY A 47 -5.52 -2.30 11.13
CA GLY A 47 -4.95 -3.53 10.68
C GLY A 47 -4.18 -3.37 9.36
N HIS A 48 -4.49 -4.27 8.43
CA HIS A 48 -3.90 -4.30 7.10
C HIS A 48 -4.76 -3.51 6.10
N SER A 49 -4.18 -2.54 5.41
CA SER A 49 -4.83 -1.82 4.30
C SER A 49 -3.91 -1.80 3.08
N SER A 50 -4.39 -2.32 1.94
CA SER A 50 -3.60 -2.38 0.71
C SER A 50 -3.36 -0.98 0.14
N SER A 51 -2.14 -0.76 -0.40
CA SER A 51 -1.75 0.53 -0.98
C SER A 51 -2.55 0.94 -2.22
N HIS A 52 -3.26 0.00 -2.88
CA HIS A 52 -4.06 0.27 -4.07
C HIS A 52 -5.43 0.90 -3.76
N LEU A 53 -5.89 0.80 -2.51
CA LEU A 53 -7.18 1.29 -2.03
C LEU A 53 -6.99 2.31 -0.90
N ASP A 54 -5.96 3.16 -0.99
CA ASP A 54 -5.65 4.17 0.04
C ASP A 54 -6.64 5.37 -0.06
N THR A 55 -7.94 5.05 0.07
CA THR A 55 -9.02 6.02 0.18
C THR A 55 -9.67 5.91 1.55
N ILE A 56 -10.31 6.99 2.01
CA ILE A 56 -10.98 7.04 3.33
C ILE A 56 -12.09 6.00 3.42
N ASP A 57 -12.78 5.70 2.29
CA ASP A 57 -13.91 4.75 2.27
C ASP A 57 -13.50 3.31 2.58
N HIS A 58 -12.27 2.93 2.26
CA HIS A 58 -11.72 1.60 2.54
C HIS A 58 -10.98 1.51 3.88
N ARG A 59 -11.11 2.54 4.73
CA ARG A 59 -10.41 2.68 6.01
C ARG A 59 -11.40 3.05 7.11
N PRO A 60 -12.20 2.08 7.60
CA PRO A 60 -13.28 2.34 8.56
C PRO A 60 -12.80 2.99 9.85
N LYS A 61 -11.60 2.63 10.35
CA LYS A 61 -11.05 3.22 11.58
C LYS A 61 -10.56 4.65 11.37
N LEU A 62 -9.97 4.95 10.22
CA LEU A 62 -9.64 6.32 9.86
C LEU A 62 -10.91 7.16 9.71
N ARG A 63 -11.92 6.64 9.04
CA ARG A 63 -13.21 7.33 8.89
C ARG A 63 -13.87 7.63 10.24
N GLU A 64 -13.91 6.64 11.14
CA GLU A 64 -14.39 6.82 12.51
C GLU A 64 -13.63 7.94 13.24
N LEU A 65 -12.29 7.92 13.15
CA LEU A 65 -11.43 8.93 13.76
C LEU A 65 -11.69 10.33 13.18
N LEU A 66 -11.82 10.47 11.86
CA LEU A 66 -12.09 11.75 11.21
C LEU A 66 -13.44 12.34 11.62
N LEU A 67 -14.49 11.52 11.73
CA LEU A 67 -15.80 11.95 12.24
C LEU A 67 -15.68 12.48 13.66
N LYS A 68 -14.99 11.78 14.55
CA LYS A 68 -14.77 12.25 15.94
C LYS A 68 -13.94 13.54 16.01
N ILE A 69 -13.03 13.73 15.06
CA ILE A 69 -12.28 14.99 14.93
C ILE A 69 -13.24 16.13 14.54
N GLU A 70 -14.13 15.89 13.58
CA GLU A 70 -15.12 16.87 13.14
C GLU A 70 -16.13 17.23 14.25
N ASP A 71 -16.48 16.25 15.09
CA ASP A 71 -17.35 16.42 16.27
C ASP A 71 -16.61 17.12 17.45
N GLY A 72 -15.30 17.38 17.33
CA GLY A 72 -14.51 18.05 18.36
C GLY A 72 -14.14 17.17 19.56
N GLU A 73 -14.22 15.85 19.41
CA GLU A 73 -13.89 14.88 20.47
C GLU A 73 -12.39 14.58 20.57
N VAL A 74 -11.59 14.99 19.58
CA VAL A 74 -10.17 14.66 19.45
C VAL A 74 -9.31 15.90 19.52
N ASP A 75 -8.56 16.05 20.61
CA ASP A 75 -7.56 17.12 20.77
C ASP A 75 -6.15 16.70 20.36
N ASN A 76 -5.81 15.41 20.54
CA ASN A 76 -4.47 14.86 20.31
C ASN A 76 -4.54 13.58 19.50
N LEU A 77 -3.82 13.55 18.38
CA LEU A 77 -3.69 12.38 17.48
C LEU A 77 -2.21 11.98 17.41
N TRP A 78 -1.94 10.69 17.55
CA TRP A 78 -0.63 10.11 17.34
C TRP A 78 -0.64 9.11 16.21
N VAL A 79 0.42 9.13 15.40
CA VAL A 79 0.70 8.15 14.35
C VAL A 79 2.17 7.74 14.39
N TYR A 80 2.47 6.52 13.99
CA TYR A 80 3.86 6.05 13.95
C TYR A 80 4.72 6.84 12.95
N SER A 81 4.18 7.08 11.75
CA SER A 81 4.78 7.87 10.68
C SER A 81 3.68 8.42 9.79
N MET A 82 3.98 9.45 9.00
CA MET A 82 2.97 10.11 8.16
C MET A 82 2.39 9.21 7.08
N ASP A 83 3.18 8.29 6.53
CA ASP A 83 2.73 7.29 5.55
C ASP A 83 1.69 6.31 6.13
N ARG A 84 1.57 6.23 7.46
CA ARG A 84 0.49 5.48 8.12
C ARG A 84 -0.84 6.21 8.04
N LEU A 85 -0.82 7.54 8.06
CA LEU A 85 -2.04 8.32 7.81
C LEU A 85 -2.51 8.18 6.36
N SER A 86 -1.68 8.49 5.39
CA SER A 86 -1.95 8.22 3.97
C SER A 86 -0.68 8.31 3.13
N ARG A 87 -0.64 7.56 2.02
CA ARG A 87 0.35 7.66 0.94
C ARG A 87 -0.21 8.41 -0.27
N ASN A 88 -1.51 8.66 -0.28
CA ASN A 88 -2.18 9.39 -1.33
C ASN A 88 -2.19 10.88 -0.96
N ASP A 89 -1.62 11.73 -1.82
CA ASP A 89 -1.48 13.17 -1.57
C ASP A 89 -2.82 13.87 -1.36
N VAL A 90 -3.86 13.47 -2.11
CA VAL A 90 -5.20 14.03 -1.97
C VAL A 90 -5.80 13.69 -0.62
N VAL A 91 -5.69 12.44 -0.19
CA VAL A 91 -6.19 11.98 1.11
C VAL A 91 -5.38 12.60 2.24
N SER A 92 -4.05 12.66 2.13
CA SER A 92 -3.17 13.36 3.07
C SER A 92 -3.56 14.83 3.23
N PHE A 93 -3.82 15.50 2.12
CA PHE A 93 -4.28 16.90 2.14
C PHE A 93 -5.62 17.04 2.87
N GLN A 94 -6.61 16.20 2.56
CA GLN A 94 -7.91 16.22 3.23
C GLN A 94 -7.78 16.00 4.74
N ILE A 95 -7.01 14.99 5.16
CA ILE A 95 -6.77 14.72 6.58
C ILE A 95 -6.15 15.95 7.26
N ARG A 96 -5.10 16.55 6.68
CA ARG A 96 -4.44 17.75 7.21
C ARG A 96 -5.40 18.92 7.37
N GLN A 97 -6.25 19.16 6.37
CA GLN A 97 -7.26 20.22 6.46
C GLN A 97 -8.24 19.97 7.61
N THR A 98 -8.68 18.74 7.80
CA THR A 98 -9.56 18.36 8.92
C THR A 98 -8.87 18.56 10.27
N LEU A 99 -7.62 18.11 10.41
CA LEU A 99 -6.83 18.30 11.63
C LEU A 99 -6.64 19.81 11.96
N LYS A 100 -6.27 20.59 10.95
CA LYS A 100 -6.05 22.03 11.10
C LYS A 100 -7.34 22.77 11.47
N LYS A 101 -8.44 22.51 10.76
CA LYS A 101 -9.74 23.15 11.02
C LYS A 101 -10.20 22.91 12.46
N ASN A 102 -9.97 21.72 12.98
CA ASN A 102 -10.41 21.32 14.33
C ASN A 102 -9.31 21.49 15.39
N LYS A 103 -8.16 22.14 15.06
CA LYS A 103 -7.05 22.42 15.97
C LYS A 103 -6.48 21.19 16.68
N VAL A 104 -6.50 20.03 16.01
CA VAL A 104 -5.97 18.78 16.55
C VAL A 104 -4.43 18.81 16.52
N ARG A 105 -3.80 18.50 17.65
CA ARG A 105 -2.36 18.34 17.76
C ARG A 105 -1.94 16.98 17.21
N LEU A 106 -1.02 16.98 16.26
CA LEU A 106 -0.51 15.76 15.64
C LEU A 106 0.87 15.42 16.19
N TYR A 107 1.04 14.19 16.65
CA TYR A 107 2.30 13.61 17.11
C TYR A 107 2.74 12.50 16.19
N VAL A 108 4.03 12.47 15.82
CA VAL A 108 4.56 11.48 14.86
C VAL A 108 5.76 10.77 15.47
N GLY A 109 5.70 9.46 15.60
CA GLY A 109 6.75 8.63 16.16
C GLY A 109 7.12 9.04 17.59
N ASN A 110 8.40 9.29 17.84
CA ASN A 110 8.91 9.80 19.11
C ASN A 110 8.98 11.33 19.18
N SER A 111 8.56 12.03 18.14
CA SER A 111 8.68 13.48 18.02
C SER A 111 7.68 14.20 18.90
N ASN A 112 8.00 15.46 19.19
CA ASN A 112 7.10 16.35 19.90
C ASN A 112 5.92 16.80 19.00
N ASP A 113 5.00 17.57 19.58
CA ASP A 113 3.85 18.17 18.94
C ASP A 113 4.21 18.88 17.62
N TYR A 114 3.55 18.49 16.52
CA TYR A 114 3.59 19.21 15.26
C TYR A 114 2.45 20.22 15.22
N ASN A 115 2.77 21.47 15.45
CA ASN A 115 1.81 22.53 15.26
C ASN A 115 1.76 22.94 13.78
N LEU A 116 0.73 22.48 13.06
CA LEU A 116 0.54 22.77 11.63
C LEU A 116 0.35 24.27 11.31
N ASP A 117 0.15 25.12 12.31
CA ASP A 117 0.08 26.56 12.16
C ASP A 117 1.46 27.24 12.36
N ASN A 118 2.44 26.53 12.93
CA ASN A 118 3.81 27.02 13.06
C ASN A 118 4.55 26.85 11.70
N PRO A 119 5.10 27.93 11.11
CA PRO A 119 5.82 27.85 9.84
C PRO A 119 7.00 26.88 9.85
N ASN A 120 7.72 26.77 10.97
CA ASN A 120 8.87 25.87 11.11
C ASN A 120 8.43 24.39 11.12
N ASP A 121 7.35 24.07 11.86
CA ASP A 121 6.81 22.72 11.92
C ASP A 121 6.22 22.31 10.56
N LYS A 122 5.56 23.25 9.89
CA LYS A 122 5.06 23.07 8.52
C LYS A 122 6.19 22.79 7.53
N LEU A 123 7.30 23.51 7.62
CA LEU A 123 8.48 23.30 6.78
C LEU A 123 9.09 21.91 7.06
N MET A 124 9.28 21.58 8.34
CA MET A 124 9.82 20.27 8.75
C MET A 124 8.94 19.12 8.27
N PHE A 125 7.63 19.29 8.38
CA PHE A 125 6.65 18.35 7.88
C PHE A 125 6.77 18.13 6.36
N THR A 126 6.84 19.22 5.59
CA THR A 126 7.02 19.19 4.13
C THR A 126 8.33 18.50 3.74
N ILE A 127 9.40 18.74 4.47
CA ILE A 127 10.69 18.07 4.28
C ILE A 127 10.57 16.57 4.53
N MET A 128 9.91 16.15 5.62
CA MET A 128 9.70 14.73 5.96
C MET A 128 8.83 14.00 4.92
N GLU A 129 7.79 14.66 4.42
CA GLU A 129 6.98 14.12 3.31
C GLU A 129 7.86 13.93 2.06
N GLY A 130 8.65 14.93 1.68
CA GLY A 130 9.56 14.84 0.55
C GLY A 130 10.60 13.72 0.69
N PHE A 131 11.15 13.48 1.88
CA PHE A 131 12.03 12.34 2.14
C PHE A 131 11.30 11.00 1.98
N SER A 132 10.07 10.90 2.48
CA SER A 132 9.28 9.67 2.37
C SER A 132 8.95 9.34 0.92
N GLU A 133 8.62 10.34 0.11
CA GLU A 133 8.38 10.20 -1.33
C GLU A 133 9.67 9.82 -2.09
N PHE A 134 10.78 10.45 -1.75
CA PHE A 134 12.09 10.14 -2.31
C PHE A 134 12.50 8.68 -2.04
N ASP A 135 12.37 8.20 -0.80
CA ASP A 135 12.66 6.82 -0.44
C ASP A 135 11.77 5.82 -1.19
N ASN A 136 10.48 6.11 -1.33
CA ASN A 136 9.57 5.30 -2.13
C ASN A 136 9.95 5.27 -3.61
N SER A 137 10.39 6.40 -4.18
CA SER A 137 10.84 6.50 -5.57
C SER A 137 12.09 5.65 -5.81
N ILE A 138 13.09 5.75 -4.92
CA ILE A 138 14.32 4.95 -4.98
C ILE A 138 13.98 3.45 -4.88
N ARG A 139 13.10 3.08 -3.94
CA ARG A 139 12.68 1.69 -3.78
C ARG A 139 12.00 1.15 -5.03
N THR A 140 11.10 1.93 -5.61
CA THR A 140 10.39 1.58 -6.85
C THR A 140 11.37 1.42 -8.02
N GLU A 141 12.32 2.33 -8.16
CA GLU A 141 13.33 2.26 -9.21
C GLU A 141 14.26 1.04 -9.04
N ARG A 142 14.68 0.72 -7.82
CA ARG A 142 15.46 -0.51 -7.54
C ARG A 142 14.68 -1.77 -7.92
N LEU A 143 13.39 -1.84 -7.58
CA LEU A 143 12.53 -2.97 -7.96
C LEU A 143 12.35 -3.07 -9.47
N ARG A 144 12.18 -1.93 -10.15
CA ARG A 144 12.09 -1.87 -11.62
C ARG A 144 13.37 -2.37 -12.29
N ARG A 145 14.54 -1.89 -11.82
CA ARG A 145 15.85 -2.33 -12.33
C ARG A 145 16.07 -3.83 -12.10
N GLY A 146 15.78 -4.33 -10.90
CA GLY A 146 15.90 -5.76 -10.60
C GLY A 146 15.00 -6.64 -11.47
N ARG A 147 13.76 -6.19 -11.78
CA ARG A 147 12.88 -6.90 -12.73
C ARG A 147 13.44 -6.90 -14.15
N LEU A 148 13.97 -5.76 -14.62
CA LEU A 148 14.58 -5.66 -15.95
C LEU A 148 15.81 -6.55 -16.08
N GLU A 149 16.67 -6.56 -15.08
CA GLU A 149 17.85 -7.42 -15.03
C GLU A 149 17.47 -8.91 -15.04
N LYS A 150 16.46 -9.29 -14.26
CA LYS A 150 15.92 -10.66 -14.28
C LYS A 150 15.48 -11.06 -15.69
N VAL A 151 14.75 -10.16 -16.39
CA VAL A 151 14.30 -10.44 -17.77
C VAL A 151 15.49 -10.52 -18.75
N ARG A 152 16.48 -9.63 -18.63
CA ARG A 152 17.72 -9.67 -19.45
C ARG A 152 18.46 -11.00 -19.29
N ASN A 153 18.42 -11.56 -18.07
CA ASN A 153 19.01 -12.86 -17.76
C ASN A 153 18.06 -14.06 -18.13
N GLY A 154 17.03 -13.81 -18.94
CA GLY A 154 16.09 -14.83 -19.41
C GLY A 154 15.03 -15.25 -18.39
N GLY A 155 14.99 -14.61 -17.21
CA GLY A 155 14.01 -14.91 -16.16
C GLY A 155 12.62 -14.32 -16.45
N TRP A 156 11.59 -14.95 -15.90
CA TRP A 156 10.23 -14.43 -15.98
C TRP A 156 10.03 -13.22 -15.05
N ARG A 157 9.45 -12.16 -15.59
CA ARG A 157 9.27 -10.87 -14.85
C ARG A 157 8.35 -10.99 -13.63
N GLY A 158 7.51 -12.03 -13.56
CA GLY A 158 6.49 -12.23 -12.52
C GLY A 158 5.06 -12.19 -13.09
N GLY A 159 4.09 -12.52 -12.24
CA GLY A 159 2.69 -12.72 -12.63
C GLY A 159 2.43 -14.12 -13.19
N PRO A 160 1.17 -14.46 -13.57
CA PRO A 160 0.83 -15.74 -14.16
C PRO A 160 1.55 -15.92 -15.49
N PRO A 161 2.11 -17.12 -15.78
CA PRO A 161 2.73 -17.41 -17.07
C PRO A 161 1.68 -17.35 -18.20
N PRO A 162 2.08 -16.98 -19.42
CA PRO A 162 1.18 -17.01 -20.57
C PRO A 162 0.78 -18.45 -20.89
N TYR A 163 -0.39 -18.62 -21.49
CA TYR A 163 -0.87 -19.93 -21.94
C TYR A 163 0.17 -20.65 -22.81
N GLY A 164 0.38 -21.92 -22.56
CA GLY A 164 1.40 -22.74 -23.20
C GLY A 164 2.74 -22.77 -22.47
N TYR A 165 2.88 -22.01 -21.39
CA TYR A 165 4.09 -21.95 -20.58
C TYR A 165 3.79 -22.16 -19.09
N GLU A 166 4.76 -22.65 -18.37
CA GLU A 166 4.79 -22.79 -16.91
C GLU A 166 6.02 -22.08 -16.34
N ASN A 167 5.89 -21.56 -15.12
CA ASN A 167 7.02 -20.93 -14.43
C ASN A 167 7.74 -21.96 -13.55
N ILE A 168 8.93 -22.35 -13.92
CA ILE A 168 9.77 -23.28 -13.15
C ILE A 168 11.05 -22.56 -12.73
N GLY A 169 11.22 -22.38 -11.43
CA GLY A 169 12.41 -21.73 -10.86
C GLY A 169 12.63 -20.28 -11.32
N GLY A 170 11.55 -19.57 -11.69
CA GLY A 170 11.65 -18.20 -12.18
C GLY A 170 11.87 -18.06 -13.69
N TYR A 171 11.83 -19.16 -14.44
CA TYR A 171 11.97 -19.20 -15.91
C TYR A 171 10.73 -19.76 -16.55
N LEU A 172 10.37 -19.23 -17.74
CA LEU A 172 9.28 -19.81 -18.54
C LEU A 172 9.77 -21.06 -19.25
N LYS A 173 9.08 -22.18 -19.02
CA LYS A 173 9.26 -23.43 -19.75
C LYS A 173 7.98 -23.79 -20.50
N PRO A 174 8.06 -24.43 -21.67
CA PRO A 174 6.88 -24.87 -22.40
C PRO A 174 6.07 -25.88 -21.57
N HIS A 175 4.79 -25.60 -21.35
CA HIS A 175 3.88 -26.50 -20.64
C HIS A 175 3.66 -27.79 -21.45
N LYS A 176 3.71 -28.96 -20.78
CA LYS A 176 3.71 -30.25 -21.45
C LYS A 176 2.52 -30.47 -22.38
N VAL A 177 1.33 -30.02 -21.98
CA VAL A 177 0.08 -30.22 -22.72
C VAL A 177 -0.24 -29.03 -23.61
N GLU A 178 -0.16 -27.82 -23.06
CA GLU A 178 -0.65 -26.60 -23.73
C GLU A 178 0.23 -26.14 -24.90
N LYS A 179 1.55 -26.44 -24.88
CA LYS A 179 2.48 -26.04 -25.96
C LYS A 179 2.04 -26.51 -27.35
N ARG A 180 1.36 -27.69 -27.45
CA ARG A 180 0.85 -28.23 -28.74
C ARG A 180 -0.24 -27.33 -29.30
N TRP A 181 -1.07 -26.75 -28.43
CA TRP A 181 -2.18 -25.89 -28.84
C TRP A 181 -1.67 -24.53 -29.28
N VAL A 182 -0.68 -23.96 -28.58
CA VAL A 182 -0.01 -22.73 -29.02
C VAL A 182 0.58 -22.92 -30.41
N LYS A 183 1.32 -24.01 -30.66
CA LYS A 183 1.84 -24.34 -32.00
C LYS A 183 0.72 -24.46 -33.03
N LYS A 184 -0.39 -25.13 -32.69
CA LYS A 184 -1.54 -25.27 -33.59
C LYS A 184 -2.18 -23.93 -33.92
N ILE A 185 -2.35 -23.04 -32.94
CA ILE A 185 -2.87 -21.69 -33.16
C ILE A 185 -2.02 -20.91 -34.16
N TYR A 186 -0.69 -20.88 -33.95
CA TYR A 186 0.22 -20.21 -34.89
C TYR A 186 0.22 -20.80 -36.27
N ASN A 187 0.19 -22.14 -36.39
CA ASN A 187 0.14 -22.83 -37.68
C ASN A 187 -1.17 -22.55 -38.44
N GLU A 188 -2.32 -22.56 -37.78
CA GLU A 188 -3.59 -22.25 -38.42
C GLU A 188 -3.65 -20.76 -38.84
N TYR A 189 -3.16 -19.87 -38.00
CA TYR A 189 -3.08 -18.43 -38.31
C TYR A 189 -2.17 -18.17 -39.52
N SER A 190 -1.01 -18.82 -39.58
CA SER A 190 -0.08 -18.69 -40.71
C SER A 190 -0.63 -19.23 -42.04
N LYS A 191 -1.61 -20.17 -41.98
CA LYS A 191 -2.34 -20.69 -43.17
C LYS A 191 -3.51 -19.77 -43.61
N GLY A 192 -3.73 -18.64 -42.89
CA GLY A 192 -4.79 -17.70 -43.21
C GLY A 192 -6.12 -17.93 -42.48
N SER A 193 -6.14 -18.82 -41.47
CA SER A 193 -7.34 -18.99 -40.62
C SER A 193 -7.60 -17.70 -39.80
N THR A 194 -8.85 -17.29 -39.73
CA THR A 194 -9.26 -16.17 -38.91
C THR A 194 -9.23 -16.53 -37.43
N THR A 195 -9.10 -15.54 -36.55
CA THR A 195 -9.17 -15.73 -35.09
C THR A 195 -10.48 -16.40 -34.65
N TYR A 196 -11.59 -16.13 -35.36
CA TYR A 196 -12.87 -16.76 -35.10
C TYR A 196 -12.84 -18.27 -35.41
N GLN A 197 -12.25 -18.64 -36.54
CA GLN A 197 -12.10 -20.08 -36.93
C GLN A 197 -11.20 -20.82 -35.94
N ILE A 198 -10.10 -20.17 -35.49
CA ILE A 198 -9.19 -20.71 -34.48
C ILE A 198 -9.91 -20.88 -33.15
N LYS A 199 -10.68 -19.88 -32.71
CA LYS A 199 -11.51 -19.96 -31.50
C LYS A 199 -12.44 -21.20 -31.58
N ASN A 200 -13.19 -21.36 -32.66
CA ASN A 200 -14.12 -22.48 -32.83
C ASN A 200 -13.39 -23.81 -32.78
N LEU A 201 -12.20 -23.89 -33.38
CA LEU A 201 -11.35 -25.07 -33.31
C LEU A 201 -10.96 -25.43 -31.87
N LEU A 202 -10.57 -24.44 -31.08
CA LEU A 202 -10.18 -24.63 -29.68
C LEU A 202 -11.38 -25.03 -28.81
N MET A 203 -12.54 -24.40 -29.01
CA MET A 203 -13.79 -24.76 -28.31
C MET A 203 -14.21 -26.21 -28.60
N LYS A 204 -14.18 -26.66 -29.87
CA LYS A 204 -14.48 -28.06 -30.25
C LYS A 204 -13.56 -29.07 -29.58
N ASN A 205 -12.36 -28.66 -29.18
CA ASN A 205 -11.39 -29.50 -28.50
C ASN A 205 -11.37 -29.31 -26.98
N GLY A 206 -12.32 -28.59 -26.41
CA GLY A 206 -12.44 -28.36 -24.97
C GLY A 206 -11.29 -27.50 -24.33
N ILE A 207 -10.63 -26.68 -25.15
CA ILE A 207 -9.49 -25.86 -24.69
C ILE A 207 -9.95 -24.46 -24.27
N LEU A 208 -11.04 -23.97 -24.82
CA LEU A 208 -11.72 -22.72 -24.42
C LEU A 208 -13.15 -23.05 -24.02
N SER A 209 -13.61 -22.50 -22.93
CA SER A 209 -15.01 -22.52 -22.49
C SER A 209 -15.71 -21.23 -22.87
#